data_208261b17556c9d37e59076f2e0ff3bd
#
_entry.id   208261b17556c9d37e59076f2e0ff3bd
#
_cell.length_a   1.000
_cell.length_b   1.000
_cell.length_c   1.000
_cell.angle_alpha   90.00
_cell.angle_beta   90.00
_cell.angle_gamma   90.00
#
_symmetry.space_group_name_H-M   'P 1'
#
loop_
_entity.id
_entity.type
_entity.pdbx_description
1 polymer ?
#
loop_
_entity_poly.entity_id
_entity_poly.type
_entity_poly.pdbx_seq_one_letter_code
_entity_poly.pdbx_strand_id
1 'polypeptide(L)'
;MSKNKVCRIVLAFVLSGSGYFVQADESSLPEVLKQSSVAVARPDKGYLLSVARAGERLVAVGENGRVILSDDFGRTWRQASVPVNVLLTQVRFATATQGWAIGHLGVVLHTADGGDTWVTQLNGVKAAQLFMEQAQRDITRLGDQDAGAAQALHQARLLVEDGPDKPLLVLQVEDAQRITVFGAFGMALRSVDGGQRWEPLRTKDFNPNSLHYYAMTSRAGQDWVVGEQGLLLRGLGDGAYQALQQPYPGTLFGMVTTDSAALAFGLRGNAVRSLDRGEHWQQIKTGTAASLQGGLVLRDGRILLFAENGQIVLGDQRAEHFQLVDKQLLPATEAVEVRDDQLVLVGPGGVQTLNLALAESTQ
;
A
#
# COMPACT_ATOMS: atom_id res chain seq x y z
N MET A 1 4.59 30.69 -82.11
CA MET A 1 4.15 29.36 -81.62
C MET A 1 4.99 29.06 -80.42
N SER A 2 4.44 29.33 -79.25
CA SER A 2 5.12 29.05 -77.93
C SER A 2 4.18 28.23 -77.09
N LYS A 3 4.59 27.03 -76.67
CA LYS A 3 3.86 26.10 -75.84
C LYS A 3 4.18 26.39 -74.38
N ASN A 4 3.21 26.90 -73.63
CA ASN A 4 3.30 27.04 -72.18
C ASN A 4 3.10 25.67 -71.51
N LYS A 5 4.12 25.21 -70.79
CA LYS A 5 4.03 24.08 -69.83
C LYS A 5 3.61 24.61 -68.48
N VAL A 6 2.41 24.24 -68.03
CA VAL A 6 1.95 24.50 -66.69
C VAL A 6 2.51 23.42 -65.80
N CYS A 7 3.37 23.81 -64.85
CA CYS A 7 3.92 22.96 -63.81
C CYS A 7 2.93 22.97 -62.61
N ARG A 8 2.26 21.82 -62.35
CA ARG A 8 1.45 21.63 -61.13
C ARG A 8 2.36 21.25 -59.99
N ILE A 9 2.52 22.15 -59.02
CA ILE A 9 3.14 21.87 -57.76
C ILE A 9 2.08 21.23 -56.85
N VAL A 10 2.27 19.96 -56.48
CA VAL A 10 1.48 19.27 -55.46
C VAL A 10 2.18 19.60 -54.10
N LEU A 11 1.54 20.46 -53.33
CA LEU A 11 1.94 20.72 -51.94
C LEU A 11 1.44 19.55 -51.05
N ALA A 12 2.35 18.69 -50.65
CA ALA A 12 2.06 17.70 -49.62
C ALA A 12 2.10 18.38 -48.22
N PHE A 13 0.95 18.53 -47.59
CA PHE A 13 0.86 18.93 -46.19
C PHE A 13 1.28 17.73 -45.34
N VAL A 14 2.48 17.78 -44.76
CA VAL A 14 2.89 16.91 -43.68
C VAL A 14 2.28 17.47 -42.39
N LEU A 15 1.24 16.87 -41.90
CA LEU A 15 0.72 17.13 -40.56
C LEU A 15 1.70 16.49 -39.55
N SER A 16 2.65 17.27 -39.06
CA SER A 16 3.46 16.95 -37.91
C SER A 16 2.58 17.14 -36.67
N GLY A 17 1.97 16.04 -36.20
CA GLY A 17 1.31 15.98 -34.90
C GLY A 17 2.37 16.10 -33.80
N SER A 18 2.66 17.32 -33.39
CA SER A 18 3.42 17.58 -32.16
C SER A 18 2.51 17.22 -30.98
N GLY A 19 2.66 15.99 -30.46
CA GLY A 19 2.09 15.64 -29.16
C GLY A 19 2.74 16.57 -28.12
N TYR A 20 1.98 17.52 -27.61
CA TYR A 20 2.37 18.28 -26.43
C TYR A 20 2.38 17.32 -25.25
N PHE A 21 3.54 16.79 -24.90
CA PHE A 21 3.77 16.24 -23.57
C PHE A 21 3.69 17.44 -22.63
N VAL A 22 2.59 17.55 -21.90
CA VAL A 22 2.49 18.46 -20.75
C VAL A 22 3.43 17.85 -19.69
N GLN A 23 4.65 18.32 -19.66
CA GLN A 23 5.57 18.03 -18.59
C GLN A 23 5.01 18.71 -17.36
N ALA A 24 4.71 17.93 -16.30
CA ALA A 24 4.26 18.51 -15.04
C ALA A 24 5.28 19.54 -14.59
N ASP A 25 4.81 20.76 -14.38
CA ASP A 25 5.66 21.86 -13.92
C ASP A 25 6.11 21.54 -12.48
N GLU A 26 7.39 21.21 -12.31
CA GLU A 26 7.99 20.91 -11.00
C GLU A 26 7.83 22.07 -10.02
N SER A 27 7.58 23.30 -10.51
CA SER A 27 7.31 24.47 -9.68
C SER A 27 5.99 24.34 -8.91
N SER A 28 5.02 23.59 -9.40
CA SER A 28 3.70 23.39 -8.82
C SER A 28 3.63 22.30 -7.73
N LEU A 29 4.70 21.51 -7.55
CA LEU A 29 4.72 20.45 -6.53
C LEU A 29 4.74 21.06 -5.12
N PRO A 30 3.95 20.50 -4.16
CA PRO A 30 4.05 20.83 -2.76
C PRO A 30 5.48 20.78 -2.23
N GLU A 31 5.85 21.73 -1.38
CA GLU A 31 7.22 21.89 -0.88
C GLU A 31 7.72 20.63 -0.18
N VAL A 32 6.87 19.94 0.57
CA VAL A 32 7.21 18.68 1.27
C VAL A 32 7.59 17.52 0.33
N LEU A 33 7.26 17.61 -0.96
CA LEU A 33 7.69 16.65 -1.98
C LEU A 33 9.07 16.97 -2.58
N LYS A 34 9.62 18.16 -2.27
CA LYS A 34 10.94 18.65 -2.72
C LYS A 34 11.96 18.70 -1.59
N GLN A 35 11.49 18.61 -0.33
CA GLN A 35 12.34 18.67 0.85
C GLN A 35 12.72 17.27 1.30
N SER A 36 14.00 17.04 1.52
CA SER A 36 14.47 15.80 2.13
C SER A 36 14.02 15.66 3.59
N SER A 37 13.89 14.44 4.05
CA SER A 37 13.62 14.13 5.46
C SER A 37 14.69 14.74 6.37
N VAL A 38 14.23 15.27 7.52
CA VAL A 38 15.14 15.90 8.50
C VAL A 38 15.68 14.84 9.43
N ALA A 39 17.02 14.83 9.63
CA ALA A 39 17.67 13.92 10.57
C ALA A 39 17.29 14.27 12.01
N VAL A 40 17.00 13.24 12.82
CA VAL A 40 16.65 13.38 14.24
C VAL A 40 17.58 12.55 15.11
N ALA A 41 17.80 13.01 16.37
CA ALA A 41 18.72 12.35 17.29
C ALA A 41 18.28 10.95 17.74
N ARG A 42 16.97 10.70 17.79
CA ARG A 42 16.36 9.43 18.22
C ARG A 42 15.38 8.95 17.14
N PRO A 43 15.89 8.42 15.99
CA PRO A 43 15.05 8.04 14.89
C PRO A 43 14.15 6.83 15.20
N ASP A 44 14.50 6.03 16.21
CA ASP A 44 13.73 4.93 16.77
C ASP A 44 12.49 5.37 17.57
N LYS A 45 12.37 6.67 17.87
CA LYS A 45 11.22 7.27 18.57
C LYS A 45 10.39 8.14 17.62
N GLY A 46 9.09 8.21 17.86
CA GLY A 46 8.15 8.95 17.04
C GLY A 46 7.22 8.04 16.24
N TYR A 47 6.46 8.62 15.35
CA TYR A 47 5.38 7.92 14.67
C TYR A 47 5.91 7.07 13.50
N LEU A 48 5.95 5.75 13.70
CA LEU A 48 6.29 4.76 12.68
C LEU A 48 5.05 3.94 12.33
N LEU A 49 4.88 3.58 11.05
CA LEU A 49 3.69 2.88 10.57
C LEU A 49 3.97 1.48 10.03
N SER A 50 5.14 1.28 9.44
CA SER A 50 5.45 0.01 8.78
C SER A 50 6.88 -0.40 9.01
N VAL A 51 7.12 -1.72 9.09
CA VAL A 51 8.44 -2.34 9.20
C VAL A 51 8.52 -3.56 8.30
N ALA A 52 9.63 -3.70 7.56
CA ALA A 52 9.89 -4.82 6.67
C ALA A 52 11.32 -5.34 6.82
N ARG A 53 11.55 -6.55 6.31
CA ARG A 53 12.89 -7.13 6.18
C ARG A 53 13.46 -6.88 4.78
N ALA A 54 14.70 -6.42 4.73
CA ALA A 54 15.55 -6.34 3.55
C ALA A 54 16.70 -7.36 3.74
N GLY A 55 16.42 -8.65 3.49
CA GLY A 55 17.31 -9.73 3.95
C GLY A 55 17.38 -9.80 5.48
N GLU A 56 18.56 -9.60 6.06
CA GLU A 56 18.74 -9.56 7.51
C GLU A 56 18.49 -8.17 8.13
N ARG A 57 18.53 -7.12 7.31
CA ARG A 57 18.26 -5.74 7.73
C ARG A 57 16.76 -5.54 7.99
N LEU A 58 16.45 -4.73 9.00
CA LEU A 58 15.10 -4.19 9.20
C LEU A 58 15.04 -2.75 8.68
N VAL A 59 13.95 -2.43 8.02
CA VAL A 59 13.65 -1.09 7.51
C VAL A 59 12.29 -0.69 8.02
N ALA A 60 12.19 0.45 8.73
CA ALA A 60 10.91 0.98 9.19
C ALA A 60 10.69 2.40 8.68
N VAL A 61 9.42 2.74 8.44
CA VAL A 61 9.02 4.03 7.85
C VAL A 61 7.91 4.70 8.65
N GLY A 62 7.81 6.04 8.54
CA GLY A 62 6.80 6.81 9.26
C GLY A 62 6.77 8.29 8.92
N GLU A 63 6.51 9.11 9.93
CA GLU A 63 6.31 10.55 9.78
C GLU A 63 7.51 11.29 9.16
N ASN A 64 7.25 12.40 8.48
CA ASN A 64 8.25 13.34 7.96
C ASN A 64 9.31 12.69 7.05
N GLY A 65 8.90 11.73 6.22
CA GLY A 65 9.81 10.99 5.34
C GLY A 65 10.79 10.10 6.10
N ARG A 66 10.49 9.76 7.37
CA ARG A 66 11.39 8.96 8.20
C ARG A 66 11.51 7.55 7.66
N VAL A 67 12.75 7.16 7.36
CA VAL A 67 13.15 5.78 7.09
C VAL A 67 14.29 5.46 8.02
N ILE A 68 14.17 4.37 8.79
CA ILE A 68 15.19 3.92 9.73
C ILE A 68 15.59 2.48 9.45
N LEU A 69 16.86 2.20 9.69
CA LEU A 69 17.52 0.94 9.36
C LEU A 69 18.15 0.33 10.59
N SER A 70 18.01 -0.99 10.74
CA SER A 70 18.70 -1.76 11.78
C SER A 70 19.35 -2.99 11.16
N ASP A 71 20.65 -3.17 11.41
CA ASP A 71 21.44 -4.31 10.95
C ASP A 71 21.74 -5.30 12.10
N ASP A 72 21.10 -5.12 13.27
CA ASP A 72 21.33 -5.88 14.50
C ASP A 72 20.02 -6.39 15.16
N PHE A 73 19.04 -6.75 14.33
CA PHE A 73 17.74 -7.26 14.76
C PHE A 73 16.90 -6.28 15.60
N GLY A 74 17.02 -4.97 15.31
CA GLY A 74 16.23 -3.93 15.96
C GLY A 74 16.82 -3.38 17.27
N ARG A 75 18.06 -3.71 17.60
CA ARG A 75 18.73 -3.18 18.80
C ARG A 75 19.15 -1.73 18.65
N THR A 76 19.74 -1.40 17.51
CA THR A 76 20.13 -0.03 17.16
C THR A 76 19.54 0.38 15.80
N TRP A 77 19.28 1.68 15.64
CA TRP A 77 18.66 2.24 14.48
C TRP A 77 19.37 3.50 14.01
N ARG A 78 19.58 3.60 12.70
CA ARG A 78 20.07 4.81 12.04
C ARG A 78 19.05 5.30 11.02
N GLN A 79 19.01 6.59 10.76
CA GLN A 79 18.11 7.19 9.76
C GLN A 79 18.78 7.21 8.39
N ALA A 80 18.02 6.87 7.35
CA ALA A 80 18.40 7.03 5.95
C ALA A 80 17.99 8.41 5.42
N SER A 81 18.64 8.86 4.34
CA SER A 81 18.24 10.08 3.63
C SER A 81 17.14 9.77 2.62
N VAL A 82 16.06 10.55 2.65
CA VAL A 82 14.87 10.36 1.82
C VAL A 82 14.52 11.69 1.16
N PRO A 83 14.18 11.70 -0.15
CA PRO A 83 13.99 12.95 -0.93
C PRO A 83 12.67 13.67 -0.67
N VAL A 84 11.85 13.21 0.29
CA VAL A 84 10.54 13.77 0.61
C VAL A 84 10.35 13.91 2.13
N ASN A 85 9.48 14.82 2.53
CA ASN A 85 9.11 15.07 3.94
C ASN A 85 7.60 14.85 4.15
N VAL A 86 7.13 13.64 3.85
CA VAL A 86 5.73 13.24 3.99
C VAL A 86 5.60 12.03 4.91
N LEU A 87 4.40 11.77 5.44
CA LEU A 87 4.13 10.53 6.16
C LEU A 87 4.22 9.34 5.18
N LEU A 88 5.17 8.42 5.45
CA LEU A 88 5.27 7.15 4.74
C LEU A 88 4.42 6.10 5.48
N THR A 89 3.56 5.42 4.72
CA THR A 89 2.52 4.53 5.26
C THR A 89 2.93 3.07 5.26
N GLN A 90 3.72 2.65 4.25
CA GLN A 90 4.12 1.25 4.14
C GLN A 90 5.47 1.10 3.42
N VAL A 91 6.23 0.04 3.77
CA VAL A 91 7.48 -0.35 3.11
C VAL A 91 7.50 -1.86 2.88
N ARG A 92 7.94 -2.29 1.70
CA ARG A 92 8.08 -3.72 1.32
C ARG A 92 9.33 -3.92 0.47
N PHE A 93 9.91 -5.10 0.55
CA PHE A 93 11.10 -5.48 -0.20
C PHE A 93 10.84 -6.73 -1.03
N ALA A 94 11.28 -6.71 -2.29
CA ALA A 94 11.33 -7.89 -3.16
C ALA A 94 12.59 -8.73 -2.91
N THR A 95 13.69 -8.05 -2.58
CA THR A 95 15.00 -8.66 -2.30
C THR A 95 15.68 -7.94 -1.14
N ALA A 96 16.87 -8.36 -0.75
CA ALA A 96 17.65 -7.65 0.28
C ALA A 96 18.00 -6.20 -0.12
N THR A 97 17.98 -5.88 -1.41
CA THR A 97 18.38 -4.55 -1.91
C THR A 97 17.27 -3.78 -2.57
N GLN A 98 16.31 -4.45 -3.24
CA GLN A 98 15.22 -3.81 -3.98
C GLN A 98 13.97 -3.70 -3.12
N GLY A 99 13.52 -2.49 -2.86
CA GLY A 99 12.34 -2.23 -2.04
C GLY A 99 11.62 -0.93 -2.41
N TRP A 100 10.37 -0.84 -1.97
CA TRP A 100 9.51 0.33 -2.19
C TRP A 100 8.92 0.80 -0.87
N ALA A 101 8.68 2.11 -0.79
CA ALA A 101 7.89 2.74 0.27
C ALA A 101 6.85 3.66 -0.36
N ILE A 102 5.67 3.70 0.26
CA ILE A 102 4.56 4.55 -0.17
C ILE A 102 4.12 5.48 0.93
N GLY A 103 3.36 6.51 0.59
CA GLY A 103 2.89 7.45 1.60
C GLY A 103 1.85 8.45 1.14
N HIS A 104 1.71 9.48 1.96
CA HIS A 104 0.85 10.62 1.69
C HIS A 104 1.28 11.34 0.41
N LEU A 105 0.38 12.14 -0.14
CA LEU A 105 0.55 12.87 -1.40
C LEU A 105 0.87 11.94 -2.59
N GLY A 106 0.42 10.68 -2.55
CA GLY A 106 0.59 9.70 -3.63
C GLY A 106 2.04 9.29 -3.89
N VAL A 107 2.93 9.44 -2.91
CA VAL A 107 4.36 9.15 -3.05
C VAL A 107 4.61 7.66 -3.16
N VAL A 108 5.44 7.28 -4.14
CA VAL A 108 6.12 5.98 -4.22
C VAL A 108 7.63 6.23 -4.31
N LEU A 109 8.37 5.68 -3.37
CA LEU A 109 9.83 5.69 -3.31
C LEU A 109 10.36 4.30 -3.64
N HIS A 110 11.54 4.26 -4.25
CA HIS A 110 12.28 3.03 -4.55
C HIS A 110 13.69 3.10 -4.00
N THR A 111 14.18 1.98 -3.51
CA THR A 111 15.58 1.77 -3.10
C THR A 111 16.18 0.59 -3.88
N ALA A 112 17.46 0.68 -4.20
CA ALA A 112 18.25 -0.38 -4.83
C ALA A 112 19.42 -0.88 -3.95
N ASP A 113 19.53 -0.35 -2.72
CA ASP A 113 20.64 -0.58 -1.78
C ASP A 113 20.19 -1.01 -0.37
N GLY A 114 18.99 -1.58 -0.28
CA GLY A 114 18.44 -2.06 0.99
C GLY A 114 17.98 -0.94 1.92
N GLY A 115 17.61 0.22 1.36
CA GLY A 115 17.04 1.35 2.08
C GLY A 115 18.03 2.43 2.48
N ASP A 116 19.30 2.34 2.10
CA ASP A 116 20.29 3.38 2.39
C ASP A 116 19.98 4.67 1.63
N THR A 117 19.58 4.56 0.37
CA THR A 117 19.14 5.69 -0.47
C THR A 117 17.81 5.41 -1.16
N TRP A 118 17.04 6.48 -1.42
CA TRP A 118 15.71 6.41 -1.98
C TRP A 118 15.52 7.42 -3.12
N VAL A 119 14.78 7.01 -4.14
CA VAL A 119 14.39 7.88 -5.25
C VAL A 119 12.87 7.90 -5.41
N THR A 120 12.29 9.04 -5.78
CA THR A 120 10.86 9.16 -6.04
C THR A 120 10.54 8.61 -7.44
N GLN A 121 9.66 7.60 -7.53
CA GLN A 121 9.16 7.06 -8.79
C GLN A 121 7.80 7.62 -9.18
N LEU A 122 6.94 7.91 -8.18
CA LEU A 122 5.60 8.46 -8.36
C LEU A 122 5.28 9.47 -7.27
N ASN A 123 4.41 10.42 -7.58
CA ASN A 123 3.74 11.30 -6.63
C ASN A 123 2.28 11.55 -7.08
N GLY A 124 1.47 12.17 -6.24
CA GLY A 124 0.04 12.35 -6.52
C GLY A 124 -0.27 13.21 -7.73
N VAL A 125 0.60 14.17 -8.10
CA VAL A 125 0.44 14.97 -9.33
C VAL A 125 0.57 14.07 -10.55
N LYS A 126 1.65 13.28 -10.61
CA LYS A 126 1.87 12.32 -11.71
C LYS A 126 0.79 11.24 -11.73
N ALA A 127 0.35 10.76 -10.56
CA ALA A 127 -0.75 9.79 -10.46
C ALA A 127 -2.05 10.36 -11.06
N ALA A 128 -2.45 11.60 -10.68
CA ALA A 128 -3.64 12.25 -11.23
C ALA A 128 -3.58 12.41 -12.76
N GLN A 129 -2.41 12.74 -13.30
CA GLN A 129 -2.18 12.80 -14.76
C GLN A 129 -2.39 11.43 -15.43
N LEU A 130 -1.88 10.35 -14.85
CA LEU A 130 -2.07 8.99 -15.39
C LEU A 130 -3.56 8.59 -15.41
N PHE A 131 -4.33 8.93 -14.36
CA PHE A 131 -5.77 8.72 -14.35
C PHE A 131 -6.48 9.57 -15.43
N MET A 132 -6.07 10.82 -15.62
CA MET A 132 -6.62 11.70 -16.67
C MET A 132 -6.36 11.13 -18.06
N GLU A 133 -5.12 10.73 -18.35
CA GLU A 133 -4.75 10.11 -19.64
C GLU A 133 -5.52 8.81 -19.89
N GLN A 134 -5.68 7.97 -18.87
CA GLN A 134 -6.47 6.74 -18.99
C GLN A 134 -7.93 7.05 -19.30
N ALA A 135 -8.55 8.00 -18.60
CA ALA A 135 -9.94 8.39 -18.82
C ALA A 135 -10.15 9.00 -20.21
N GLN A 136 -9.20 9.80 -20.71
CA GLN A 136 -9.24 10.34 -22.08
C GLN A 136 -9.13 9.24 -23.16
N ARG A 137 -8.26 8.24 -22.95
CA ARG A 137 -8.18 7.06 -23.82
C ARG A 137 -9.49 6.28 -23.82
N ASP A 138 -10.14 6.12 -22.67
CA ASP A 138 -11.42 5.42 -22.56
C ASP A 138 -12.55 6.19 -23.26
N ILE A 139 -12.64 7.51 -23.13
CA ILE A 139 -13.58 8.36 -23.90
C ILE A 139 -13.33 8.21 -25.40
N THR A 140 -12.08 8.26 -25.85
CA THR A 140 -11.75 8.12 -27.28
C THR A 140 -12.16 6.77 -27.83
N ARG A 141 -12.04 5.70 -27.04
CA ARG A 141 -12.35 4.32 -27.44
C ARG A 141 -13.84 3.96 -27.36
N LEU A 142 -14.55 4.42 -26.31
CA LEU A 142 -15.93 4.04 -26.00
C LEU A 142 -16.96 5.08 -26.42
N GLY A 143 -16.52 6.33 -26.65
CA GLY A 143 -17.37 7.49 -26.93
C GLY A 143 -17.74 8.26 -25.65
N ASP A 144 -18.11 9.53 -25.83
CA ASP A 144 -18.49 10.44 -24.75
C ASP A 144 -19.87 10.12 -24.13
N GLN A 145 -20.67 9.30 -24.80
CA GLN A 145 -21.97 8.83 -24.32
C GLN A 145 -21.86 7.59 -23.43
N ASP A 146 -20.68 6.96 -23.32
CA ASP A 146 -20.45 5.88 -22.36
C ASP A 146 -20.41 6.43 -20.93
N ALA A 147 -21.39 6.04 -20.12
CA ALA A 147 -21.54 6.57 -18.76
C ALA A 147 -20.34 6.26 -17.85
N GLY A 148 -19.72 5.09 -18.04
CA GLY A 148 -18.54 4.69 -17.26
C GLY A 148 -17.31 5.52 -17.61
N ALA A 149 -17.05 5.74 -18.91
CA ALA A 149 -15.96 6.57 -19.38
C ALA A 149 -16.16 8.05 -19.00
N ALA A 150 -17.39 8.57 -19.11
CA ALA A 150 -17.71 9.94 -18.70
C ALA A 150 -17.51 10.15 -17.19
N GLN A 151 -17.94 9.17 -16.36
CA GLN A 151 -17.72 9.21 -14.92
C GLN A 151 -16.23 9.14 -14.57
N ALA A 152 -15.45 8.27 -15.22
CA ALA A 152 -14.01 8.16 -15.02
C ALA A 152 -13.30 9.47 -15.35
N LEU A 153 -13.67 10.13 -16.46
CA LEU A 153 -13.12 11.42 -16.84
C LEU A 153 -13.47 12.52 -15.83
N HIS A 154 -14.70 12.55 -15.33
CA HIS A 154 -15.10 13.49 -14.29
C HIS A 154 -14.26 13.30 -13.00
N GLN A 155 -14.09 12.06 -12.53
CA GLN A 155 -13.29 11.77 -11.36
C GLN A 155 -11.80 12.09 -11.55
N ALA A 156 -11.25 11.83 -12.74
CA ALA A 156 -9.88 12.19 -13.05
C ALA A 156 -9.65 13.71 -13.04
N ARG A 157 -10.64 14.50 -13.49
CA ARG A 157 -10.59 15.96 -13.37
C ARG A 157 -10.57 16.43 -11.93
N LEU A 158 -11.41 15.86 -11.07
CA LEU A 158 -11.42 16.17 -9.64
C LEU A 158 -10.07 15.83 -8.99
N LEU A 159 -9.44 14.69 -9.33
CA LEU A 159 -8.10 14.35 -8.83
C LEU A 159 -7.03 15.38 -9.22
N VAL A 160 -7.12 15.94 -10.43
CA VAL A 160 -6.19 16.99 -10.87
C VAL A 160 -6.49 18.32 -10.16
N GLU A 161 -7.76 18.68 -9.97
CA GLU A 161 -8.20 19.91 -9.30
C GLU A 161 -7.90 19.90 -7.79
N ASP A 162 -8.11 18.78 -7.11
CA ASP A 162 -7.83 18.58 -5.68
C ASP A 162 -6.32 18.60 -5.40
N GLY A 163 -5.49 18.26 -6.40
CA GLY A 163 -4.06 18.13 -6.23
C GLY A 163 -3.64 16.80 -5.62
N PRO A 164 -2.39 16.67 -5.16
CA PRO A 164 -1.79 15.40 -4.75
C PRO A 164 -2.14 14.96 -3.32
N ASP A 165 -3.35 15.23 -2.83
CA ASP A 165 -3.74 15.04 -1.42
C ASP A 165 -4.08 13.57 -1.05
N LYS A 166 -4.26 12.69 -2.03
CA LYS A 166 -4.69 11.30 -1.78
C LYS A 166 -3.51 10.44 -1.31
N PRO A 167 -3.59 9.81 -0.11
CA PRO A 167 -2.57 8.89 0.38
C PRO A 167 -2.62 7.55 -0.35
N LEU A 168 -1.45 6.95 -0.56
CA LEU A 168 -1.30 5.52 -0.80
C LEU A 168 -1.17 4.81 0.55
N LEU A 169 -1.91 3.72 0.74
CA LEU A 169 -2.07 3.04 2.03
C LEU A 169 -1.62 1.58 2.00
N VAL A 170 -1.66 0.95 0.83
CA VAL A 170 -1.34 -0.48 0.65
C VAL A 170 -0.31 -0.63 -0.45
N LEU A 171 0.74 -1.37 -0.15
CA LEU A 171 1.85 -1.69 -1.06
C LEU A 171 2.00 -3.20 -1.18
N GLN A 172 1.77 -3.73 -2.38
CA GLN A 172 2.13 -5.08 -2.75
C GLN A 172 3.41 -5.04 -3.60
N VAL A 173 4.39 -5.81 -3.20
CA VAL A 173 5.59 -6.10 -3.98
C VAL A 173 5.60 -7.60 -4.24
N GLU A 174 5.24 -7.98 -5.46
CA GLU A 174 5.16 -9.37 -5.88
C GLU A 174 6.56 -9.90 -6.19
N ASP A 175 7.33 -9.07 -6.88
CA ASP A 175 8.76 -9.23 -7.18
C ASP A 175 9.39 -7.87 -7.53
N ALA A 176 10.63 -7.87 -8.02
CA ALA A 176 11.35 -6.64 -8.38
C ALA A 176 10.78 -5.90 -9.61
N GLN A 177 9.83 -6.49 -10.33
CA GLN A 177 9.20 -5.90 -11.52
C GLN A 177 7.73 -5.52 -11.26
N ARG A 178 7.01 -6.34 -10.47
CA ARG A 178 5.56 -6.21 -10.30
C ARG A 178 5.23 -5.62 -8.94
N ILE A 179 4.74 -4.40 -8.98
CA ILE A 179 4.33 -3.63 -7.81
C ILE A 179 2.90 -3.12 -8.02
N THR A 180 2.06 -3.26 -7.01
CA THR A 180 0.72 -2.69 -6.99
C THR A 180 0.56 -1.82 -5.74
N VAL A 181 -0.05 -0.66 -5.91
CA VAL A 181 -0.35 0.27 -4.82
C VAL A 181 -1.83 0.59 -4.81
N PHE A 182 -2.40 0.65 -3.60
CA PHE A 182 -3.78 1.06 -3.38
C PHE A 182 -3.81 2.19 -2.35
N GLY A 183 -4.83 3.05 -2.47
CA GLY A 183 -4.95 4.22 -1.62
C GLY A 183 -6.38 4.57 -1.26
N ALA A 184 -6.53 5.79 -0.81
CA ALA A 184 -7.83 6.38 -0.53
C ALA A 184 -8.65 6.58 -1.81
N PHE A 185 -9.98 6.67 -1.65
CA PHE A 185 -10.94 6.95 -2.72
C PHE A 185 -10.89 5.98 -3.91
N GLY A 186 -10.60 4.71 -3.64
CA GLY A 186 -10.53 3.67 -4.66
C GLY A 186 -9.34 3.79 -5.61
N MET A 187 -8.34 4.63 -5.30
CA MET A 187 -7.13 4.77 -6.10
C MET A 187 -6.33 3.46 -6.10
N ALA A 188 -5.95 2.99 -7.29
CA ALA A 188 -5.04 1.86 -7.44
C ALA A 188 -4.22 2.00 -8.72
N LEU A 189 -2.92 1.71 -8.63
CA LEU A 189 -1.99 1.73 -9.75
C LEU A 189 -1.09 0.49 -9.68
N ARG A 190 -0.65 0.04 -10.85
CA ARG A 190 0.28 -1.09 -11.01
C ARG A 190 1.46 -0.71 -11.87
N SER A 191 2.61 -1.26 -11.55
CA SER A 191 3.80 -1.29 -12.40
C SER A 191 4.20 -2.73 -12.67
N VAL A 192 4.73 -3.00 -13.86
CA VAL A 192 5.27 -4.30 -14.29
C VAL A 192 6.74 -4.19 -14.74
N ASP A 193 7.37 -3.05 -14.47
CA ASP A 193 8.75 -2.74 -14.88
C ASP A 193 9.58 -2.12 -13.75
N GLY A 194 9.29 -2.51 -12.50
CA GLY A 194 10.03 -2.04 -11.32
C GLY A 194 9.73 -0.59 -10.93
N GLY A 195 8.53 -0.08 -11.27
CA GLY A 195 8.09 1.27 -10.94
C GLY A 195 8.55 2.35 -11.92
N GLN A 196 9.11 1.97 -13.09
CA GLN A 196 9.48 2.95 -14.12
C GLN A 196 8.25 3.54 -14.80
N ARG A 197 7.21 2.73 -14.99
CA ARG A 197 5.89 3.14 -15.50
C ARG A 197 4.82 2.62 -14.58
N TRP A 198 3.76 3.42 -14.45
CA TRP A 198 2.60 3.12 -13.64
C TRP A 198 1.34 3.24 -14.46
N GLU A 199 0.40 2.32 -14.26
CA GLU A 199 -0.90 2.30 -14.93
C GLU A 199 -2.02 2.23 -13.90
N PRO A 200 -3.08 3.07 -14.02
CA PRO A 200 -4.26 2.97 -13.19
C PRO A 200 -4.98 1.64 -13.38
N LEU A 201 -5.41 1.01 -12.29
CA LEU A 201 -6.29 -0.16 -12.34
C LEU A 201 -7.76 0.27 -12.51
N ARG A 202 -8.56 -0.57 -13.15
CA ARG A 202 -10.01 -0.36 -13.32
C ARG A 202 -10.76 -0.81 -12.07
N THR A 203 -10.75 0.00 -11.03
CA THR A 203 -11.27 -0.36 -9.71
C THR A 203 -12.80 -0.37 -9.65
N LYS A 204 -13.52 0.26 -10.59
CA LYS A 204 -14.98 0.34 -10.58
C LYS A 204 -15.68 -1.02 -10.69
N ASP A 205 -15.03 -1.98 -11.30
CA ASP A 205 -15.60 -3.33 -11.47
C ASP A 205 -15.70 -4.08 -10.12
N PHE A 206 -14.82 -3.76 -9.14
CA PHE A 206 -14.77 -4.43 -7.85
C PHE A 206 -14.89 -3.49 -6.63
N ASN A 207 -14.78 -2.19 -6.83
CA ASN A 207 -14.95 -1.15 -5.81
C ASN A 207 -15.74 0.05 -6.39
N PRO A 208 -17.01 -0.12 -6.76
CA PRO A 208 -17.81 0.91 -7.42
C PRO A 208 -18.02 2.16 -6.56
N ASN A 209 -17.98 2.01 -5.24
CA ASN A 209 -18.17 3.10 -4.27
C ASN A 209 -16.88 3.87 -3.96
N SER A 210 -15.76 3.53 -4.59
CA SER A 210 -14.45 4.16 -4.34
C SER A 210 -14.04 4.15 -2.85
N LEU A 211 -14.31 3.05 -2.15
CA LEU A 211 -13.94 2.86 -0.75
C LEU A 211 -12.43 2.83 -0.59
N HIS A 212 -11.96 3.23 0.59
CA HIS A 212 -10.53 3.19 0.93
C HIS A 212 -10.06 1.76 1.13
N TYR A 213 -8.86 1.45 0.65
CA TYR A 213 -8.16 0.19 0.91
C TYR A 213 -7.22 0.37 2.10
N TYR A 214 -7.15 -0.62 3.00
CA TYR A 214 -6.33 -0.52 4.22
C TYR A 214 -5.25 -1.58 4.34
N ALA A 215 -5.49 -2.79 3.85
CA ALA A 215 -4.46 -3.83 3.88
C ALA A 215 -4.59 -4.79 2.70
N MET A 216 -3.47 -5.42 2.39
CA MET A 216 -3.37 -6.52 1.44
C MET A 216 -2.45 -7.60 1.99
N THR A 217 -2.79 -8.84 1.72
CA THR A 217 -1.92 -9.99 1.96
C THR A 217 -1.94 -10.92 0.76
N SER A 218 -0.81 -11.58 0.51
CA SER A 218 -0.68 -12.58 -0.54
C SER A 218 -0.06 -13.84 0.05
N ARG A 219 -0.67 -14.99 -0.21
CA ARG A 219 -0.13 -16.29 0.18
C ARG A 219 -0.49 -17.35 -0.86
N ALA A 220 0.49 -18.17 -1.24
CA ALA A 220 0.31 -19.26 -2.21
C ALA A 220 -0.36 -18.80 -3.53
N GLY A 221 -0.04 -17.58 -4.00
CA GLY A 221 -0.61 -17.00 -5.22
C GLY A 221 -2.03 -16.48 -5.08
N GLN A 222 -2.61 -16.45 -3.88
CA GLN A 222 -3.90 -15.85 -3.61
C GLN A 222 -3.74 -14.50 -2.93
N ASP A 223 -4.23 -13.46 -3.59
CA ASP A 223 -4.25 -12.10 -3.10
C ASP A 223 -5.57 -11.77 -2.42
N TRP A 224 -5.49 -10.98 -1.35
CA TRP A 224 -6.62 -10.46 -0.61
C TRP A 224 -6.43 -8.99 -0.30
N VAL A 225 -7.48 -8.19 -0.49
CA VAL A 225 -7.48 -6.77 -0.13
C VAL A 225 -8.69 -6.47 0.75
N VAL A 226 -8.49 -5.69 1.80
CA VAL A 226 -9.56 -5.26 2.71
C VAL A 226 -9.60 -3.75 2.86
N GLY A 227 -10.76 -3.22 3.26
CA GLY A 227 -10.98 -1.80 3.35
C GLY A 227 -12.22 -1.37 4.12
N GLU A 228 -12.72 -0.20 3.76
CA GLU A 228 -13.91 0.41 4.36
C GLU A 228 -15.17 -0.38 4.12
N GLN A 229 -16.13 -0.21 5.04
CA GLN A 229 -17.50 -0.71 4.91
C GLN A 229 -17.58 -2.20 4.55
N GLY A 230 -16.64 -2.98 5.09
CA GLY A 230 -16.58 -4.42 4.84
C GLY A 230 -16.02 -4.81 3.47
N LEU A 231 -15.35 -3.88 2.76
CA LEU A 231 -14.69 -4.22 1.50
C LEU A 231 -13.72 -5.38 1.73
N LEU A 232 -13.95 -6.46 1.02
CA LEU A 232 -13.12 -7.65 0.99
C LEU A 232 -13.02 -8.14 -0.45
N LEU A 233 -11.81 -8.17 -0.98
CA LEU A 233 -11.54 -8.54 -2.36
C LEU A 233 -10.64 -9.76 -2.42
N ARG A 234 -10.91 -10.63 -3.40
CA ARG A 234 -10.04 -11.76 -3.78
C ARG A 234 -9.40 -11.46 -5.14
N GLY A 235 -8.08 -11.59 -5.24
CA GLY A 235 -7.36 -11.43 -6.50
C GLY A 235 -7.69 -12.58 -7.48
N LEU A 236 -7.85 -12.21 -8.75
CA LEU A 236 -8.08 -13.14 -9.86
C LEU A 236 -6.87 -13.24 -10.80
N GLY A 237 -5.78 -12.55 -10.46
CA GLY A 237 -4.59 -12.36 -11.30
C GLY A 237 -4.69 -11.11 -12.17
N ASP A 238 -3.54 -10.68 -12.72
CA ASP A 238 -3.39 -9.55 -13.65
C ASP A 238 -4.03 -8.22 -13.20
N GLY A 239 -4.11 -7.99 -11.87
CA GLY A 239 -4.72 -6.78 -11.29
C GLY A 239 -6.24 -6.77 -11.31
N ALA A 240 -6.88 -7.90 -11.63
CA ALA A 240 -8.32 -8.09 -11.49
C ALA A 240 -8.66 -8.61 -10.09
N TYR A 241 -9.79 -8.16 -9.55
CA TYR A 241 -10.28 -8.56 -8.23
C TYR A 241 -11.77 -8.86 -8.27
N GLN A 242 -12.22 -9.69 -7.33
CA GLN A 242 -13.61 -10.02 -7.09
C GLN A 242 -14.01 -9.55 -5.70
N ALA A 243 -15.07 -8.75 -5.60
CA ALA A 243 -15.66 -8.41 -4.31
C ALA A 243 -16.40 -9.63 -3.73
N LEU A 244 -16.14 -9.92 -2.46
CA LEU A 244 -16.74 -11.04 -1.75
C LEU A 244 -17.78 -10.57 -0.75
N GLN A 245 -18.79 -11.39 -0.53
CA GLN A 245 -19.76 -11.20 0.54
C GLN A 245 -19.19 -11.74 1.87
N GLN A 246 -19.34 -10.98 2.92
CA GLN A 246 -18.91 -11.38 4.26
C GLN A 246 -19.86 -10.75 5.31
N PRO A 247 -19.97 -11.31 6.54
CA PRO A 247 -21.04 -10.97 7.49
C PRO A 247 -20.84 -9.67 8.28
N TYR A 248 -19.72 -8.96 8.13
CA TYR A 248 -19.40 -7.76 8.91
C TYR A 248 -19.31 -6.50 8.03
N PRO A 249 -20.28 -5.57 8.09
CA PRO A 249 -20.30 -4.40 7.21
C PRO A 249 -19.39 -3.24 7.70
N GLY A 250 -18.60 -3.44 8.74
CA GLY A 250 -17.69 -2.42 9.27
C GLY A 250 -16.31 -2.46 8.62
N THR A 251 -15.51 -1.44 8.90
CA THR A 251 -14.16 -1.29 8.34
C THR A 251 -13.21 -2.39 8.81
N LEU A 252 -12.52 -2.99 7.86
CA LEU A 252 -11.45 -3.96 8.05
C LEU A 252 -10.10 -3.26 7.83
N PHE A 253 -9.23 -3.26 8.85
CA PHE A 253 -7.93 -2.57 8.82
C PHE A 253 -6.77 -3.48 8.47
N GLY A 254 -6.94 -4.79 8.62
CA GLY A 254 -5.87 -5.74 8.38
C GLY A 254 -6.38 -7.10 7.92
N MET A 255 -5.47 -7.86 7.34
CA MET A 255 -5.71 -9.23 6.92
C MET A 255 -4.43 -10.05 7.02
N VAL A 256 -4.56 -11.27 7.53
CA VAL A 256 -3.49 -12.27 7.57
C VAL A 256 -3.99 -13.59 7.01
N THR A 257 -3.08 -14.39 6.46
CA THR A 257 -3.38 -15.72 5.92
C THR A 257 -2.38 -16.73 6.44
N THR A 258 -2.88 -17.83 6.99
CA THR A 258 -2.12 -19.03 7.33
C THR A 258 -2.29 -20.09 6.23
N ASP A 259 -1.74 -21.28 6.41
CA ASP A 259 -2.01 -22.41 5.51
C ASP A 259 -3.44 -22.92 5.62
N SER A 260 -4.13 -22.62 6.71
CA SER A 260 -5.43 -23.16 7.07
C SER A 260 -6.57 -22.14 7.10
N ALA A 261 -6.27 -20.84 7.16
CA ALA A 261 -7.27 -19.81 7.35
C ALA A 261 -6.89 -18.49 6.67
N ALA A 262 -7.90 -17.74 6.24
CA ALA A 262 -7.83 -16.32 5.93
C ALA A 262 -8.61 -15.57 7.02
N LEU A 263 -7.99 -14.54 7.61
CA LEU A 263 -8.54 -13.76 8.71
C LEU A 263 -8.44 -12.27 8.39
N ALA A 264 -9.58 -11.60 8.22
CA ALA A 264 -9.67 -10.15 8.13
C ALA A 264 -10.19 -9.58 9.45
N PHE A 265 -9.64 -8.45 9.89
CA PHE A 265 -9.94 -7.86 11.20
C PHE A 265 -9.95 -6.33 11.14
N GLY A 266 -10.62 -5.70 12.11
CA GLY A 266 -10.71 -4.24 12.08
C GLY A 266 -11.41 -3.60 13.25
N LEU A 267 -12.36 -2.74 12.94
CA LEU A 267 -13.01 -1.84 13.88
C LEU A 267 -13.69 -2.59 15.05
N ARG A 268 -13.46 -2.10 16.28
CA ARG A 268 -14.08 -2.61 17.52
C ARG A 268 -13.82 -4.10 17.78
N GLY A 269 -12.63 -4.60 17.46
CA GLY A 269 -12.23 -5.99 17.70
C GLY A 269 -12.94 -7.01 16.81
N ASN A 270 -13.70 -6.55 15.79
CA ASN A 270 -14.36 -7.47 14.88
C ASN A 270 -13.37 -8.15 13.94
N ALA A 271 -13.62 -9.42 13.68
CA ALA A 271 -12.89 -10.20 12.71
C ALA A 271 -13.79 -11.18 11.97
N VAL A 272 -13.44 -11.49 10.72
CA VAL A 272 -14.10 -12.50 9.90
C VAL A 272 -13.06 -13.47 9.39
N ARG A 273 -13.41 -14.76 9.39
CA ARG A 273 -12.53 -15.87 9.04
C ARG A 273 -13.13 -16.70 7.91
N SER A 274 -12.28 -17.16 7.01
CA SER A 274 -12.58 -18.21 6.04
C SER A 274 -11.62 -19.37 6.21
N LEU A 275 -12.13 -20.62 6.10
CA LEU A 275 -11.35 -21.86 6.11
C LEU A 275 -11.36 -22.57 4.75
N ASP A 276 -12.02 -22.02 3.76
CA ASP A 276 -12.28 -22.59 2.44
C ASP A 276 -11.86 -21.66 1.30
N ARG A 277 -10.77 -20.93 1.50
CA ARG A 277 -10.19 -19.99 0.52
C ARG A 277 -11.15 -18.87 0.09
N GLY A 278 -11.99 -18.41 1.05
CA GLY A 278 -12.86 -17.25 0.87
C GLY A 278 -14.22 -17.56 0.24
N GLU A 279 -14.62 -18.82 0.12
CA GLU A 279 -15.96 -19.18 -0.35
C GLU A 279 -17.02 -18.86 0.71
N HIS A 280 -16.68 -19.09 2.00
CA HIS A 280 -17.54 -18.74 3.11
C HIS A 280 -16.76 -17.99 4.19
N TRP A 281 -17.41 -16.98 4.78
CA TRP A 281 -16.86 -16.13 5.84
C TRP A 281 -17.73 -16.19 7.09
N GLN A 282 -17.09 -16.29 8.23
CA GLN A 282 -17.73 -16.33 9.53
C GLN A 282 -17.15 -15.26 10.44
N GLN A 283 -18.02 -14.48 11.09
CA GLN A 283 -17.59 -13.57 12.15
C GLN A 283 -17.15 -14.35 13.38
N ILE A 284 -16.02 -13.95 13.96
CA ILE A 284 -15.42 -14.61 15.12
C ILE A 284 -15.16 -13.60 16.23
N LYS A 285 -14.97 -14.11 17.47
CA LYS A 285 -14.61 -13.30 18.64
C LYS A 285 -13.12 -13.32 18.84
N THR A 286 -12.51 -12.15 19.00
CA THR A 286 -11.05 -12.00 19.21
C THR A 286 -10.68 -11.79 20.68
N GLY A 287 -11.65 -11.64 21.57
CA GLY A 287 -11.41 -11.40 23.01
C GLY A 287 -11.16 -9.94 23.37
N THR A 288 -11.09 -9.02 22.39
CA THR A 288 -10.99 -7.57 22.63
C THR A 288 -12.14 -6.81 21.97
N ALA A 289 -12.49 -5.65 22.52
CA ALA A 289 -13.38 -4.67 21.90
C ALA A 289 -12.65 -3.48 21.29
N ALA A 290 -11.31 -3.41 21.45
CA ALA A 290 -10.47 -2.38 20.82
C ALA A 290 -10.27 -2.68 19.34
N SER A 291 -10.15 -1.65 18.51
CA SER A 291 -9.92 -1.81 17.07
C SER A 291 -8.57 -2.49 16.82
N LEU A 292 -8.58 -3.50 15.95
CA LEU A 292 -7.40 -4.25 15.56
C LEU A 292 -6.76 -3.56 14.34
N GLN A 293 -5.56 -3.03 14.52
CA GLN A 293 -4.89 -2.18 13.52
C GLN A 293 -3.83 -2.91 12.72
N GLY A 294 -3.27 -3.99 13.24
CA GLY A 294 -2.22 -4.76 12.60
C GLY A 294 -2.22 -6.21 13.03
N GLY A 295 -1.48 -7.02 12.30
CA GLY A 295 -1.31 -8.42 12.63
C GLY A 295 -0.23 -9.08 11.78
N LEU A 296 0.27 -10.20 12.26
CA LEU A 296 1.19 -11.05 11.51
C LEU A 296 0.95 -12.53 11.82
N VAL A 297 1.43 -13.39 10.93
CA VAL A 297 1.53 -14.83 11.16
C VAL A 297 2.98 -15.12 11.55
N LEU A 298 3.15 -15.75 12.72
CA LEU A 298 4.45 -16.21 13.20
C LEU A 298 4.97 -17.41 12.37
N ARG A 299 6.25 -17.70 12.47
CA ARG A 299 6.87 -18.81 11.74
C ARG A 299 6.27 -20.17 12.08
N ASP A 300 5.74 -20.33 13.31
CA ASP A 300 5.05 -21.54 13.76
C ASP A 300 3.57 -21.60 13.34
N GLY A 301 3.07 -20.58 12.64
CA GLY A 301 1.71 -20.48 12.12
C GLY A 301 0.72 -19.82 13.08
N ARG A 302 1.09 -19.48 14.32
CA ARG A 302 0.22 -18.68 15.22
C ARG A 302 -0.01 -17.29 14.65
N ILE A 303 -1.15 -16.69 15.00
CA ILE A 303 -1.56 -15.35 14.56
C ILE A 303 -1.40 -14.38 15.72
N LEU A 304 -0.75 -13.24 15.48
CA LEU A 304 -0.74 -12.10 16.40
C LEU A 304 -1.55 -10.96 15.79
N LEU A 305 -2.43 -10.36 16.61
CA LEU A 305 -3.15 -9.14 16.26
C LEU A 305 -2.83 -8.04 17.27
N PHE A 306 -2.72 -6.81 16.77
CA PHE A 306 -2.36 -5.63 17.57
C PHE A 306 -3.55 -4.68 17.66
N ALA A 307 -3.96 -4.36 18.88
CA ALA A 307 -5.08 -3.47 19.14
C ALA A 307 -4.61 -2.02 19.36
N GLU A 308 -5.47 -1.06 19.04
CA GLU A 308 -5.24 0.38 19.18
C GLU A 308 -4.94 0.82 20.62
N ASN A 309 -5.31 0.03 21.62
CA ASN A 309 -5.06 0.28 23.03
C ASN A 309 -3.79 -0.41 23.56
N GLY A 310 -2.99 -1.04 22.70
CA GLY A 310 -1.75 -1.74 23.04
C GLY A 310 -1.94 -3.19 23.51
N GLN A 311 -3.17 -3.72 23.51
CA GLN A 311 -3.41 -5.15 23.72
C GLN A 311 -2.88 -5.96 22.55
N ILE A 312 -2.39 -7.16 22.85
CA ILE A 312 -1.99 -8.16 21.87
C ILE A 312 -2.91 -9.36 22.00
N VAL A 313 -3.40 -9.84 20.87
CA VAL A 313 -4.24 -11.03 20.78
C VAL A 313 -3.46 -12.12 20.06
N LEU A 314 -3.31 -13.28 20.71
CA LEU A 314 -2.68 -14.46 20.15
C LEU A 314 -3.75 -15.44 19.69
N GLY A 315 -3.68 -15.87 18.44
CA GLY A 315 -4.58 -16.83 17.83
C GLY A 315 -3.85 -18.08 17.34
N ASP A 316 -4.57 -19.22 17.27
CA ASP A 316 -4.07 -20.41 16.61
C ASP A 316 -4.05 -20.24 15.07
N GLN A 317 -3.37 -21.18 14.37
CA GLN A 317 -3.22 -21.13 12.91
C GLN A 317 -4.54 -21.29 12.12
N ARG A 318 -5.63 -21.73 12.76
CA ARG A 318 -6.97 -21.83 12.18
C ARG A 318 -7.86 -20.63 12.52
N ALA A 319 -7.32 -19.67 13.30
CA ALA A 319 -8.09 -18.55 13.83
C ALA A 319 -9.39 -18.98 14.55
N GLU A 320 -9.34 -20.08 15.30
CA GLU A 320 -10.46 -20.63 16.06
C GLU A 320 -10.47 -20.16 17.51
N HIS A 321 -9.30 -20.09 18.12
CA HIS A 321 -9.13 -19.71 19.51
C HIS A 321 -8.20 -18.50 19.60
N PHE A 322 -8.64 -17.50 20.36
CA PHE A 322 -7.90 -16.28 20.61
C PHE A 322 -7.80 -16.03 22.11
N GLN A 323 -6.63 -15.56 22.55
CA GLN A 323 -6.40 -15.15 23.92
C GLN A 323 -5.62 -13.84 23.96
N LEU A 324 -5.90 -13.02 24.99
CA LEU A 324 -5.09 -11.84 25.26
C LEU A 324 -3.75 -12.28 25.85
N VAL A 325 -2.67 -11.71 25.32
CA VAL A 325 -1.34 -11.85 25.91
C VAL A 325 -1.26 -10.94 27.12
N ASP A 326 -0.84 -11.48 28.28
CA ASP A 326 -0.72 -10.72 29.53
C ASP A 326 0.51 -9.79 29.49
N LYS A 327 0.50 -8.89 28.52
CA LYS A 327 1.51 -7.85 28.37
C LYS A 327 0.92 -6.62 27.72
N GLN A 328 1.03 -5.50 28.40
CA GLN A 328 0.63 -4.21 27.86
C GLN A 328 1.81 -3.57 27.15
N LEU A 329 1.61 -3.26 25.86
CA LEU A 329 2.56 -2.50 25.04
C LEU A 329 1.99 -1.12 24.68
N LEU A 330 2.84 -0.26 24.11
CA LEU A 330 2.33 0.87 23.33
C LEU A 330 1.63 0.34 22.06
N PRO A 331 0.63 1.04 21.51
CA PRO A 331 -0.01 0.64 20.27
C PRO A 331 1.00 0.32 19.18
N ALA A 332 0.77 -0.78 18.46
CA ALA A 332 1.60 -1.20 17.33
C ALA A 332 0.75 -1.27 16.07
N THR A 333 1.33 -0.85 14.95
CA THR A 333 0.69 -0.89 13.61
C THR A 333 1.18 -2.06 12.79
N GLU A 334 2.46 -2.42 12.93
CA GLU A 334 3.07 -3.54 12.23
C GLU A 334 4.22 -4.16 13.06
N ALA A 335 4.52 -5.41 12.78
CA ALA A 335 5.62 -6.14 13.41
C ALA A 335 6.31 -7.09 12.44
N VAL A 336 7.57 -7.42 12.75
CA VAL A 336 8.32 -8.50 12.11
C VAL A 336 8.90 -9.44 13.16
N GLU A 337 8.82 -10.72 12.90
CA GLU A 337 9.51 -11.73 13.70
C GLU A 337 10.97 -11.79 13.27
N VAL A 338 11.90 -11.42 14.17
CA VAL A 338 13.34 -11.37 13.87
C VAL A 338 14.02 -12.69 14.20
N ARG A 339 13.57 -13.37 15.23
CA ARG A 339 13.95 -14.71 15.66
C ARG A 339 12.72 -15.38 16.23
N ASP A 340 12.78 -16.68 16.51
CA ASP A 340 11.66 -17.41 17.10
C ASP A 340 11.17 -16.71 18.37
N ASP A 341 9.90 -16.38 18.42
CA ASP A 341 9.22 -15.64 19.49
C ASP A 341 9.78 -14.23 19.81
N GLN A 342 10.75 -13.73 19.06
CA GLN A 342 11.27 -12.37 19.20
C GLN A 342 10.79 -11.48 18.07
N LEU A 343 10.03 -10.43 18.42
CA LEU A 343 9.46 -9.50 17.48
C LEU A 343 10.01 -8.08 17.65
N VAL A 344 10.10 -7.38 16.54
CA VAL A 344 10.25 -5.92 16.47
C VAL A 344 8.93 -5.36 15.99
N LEU A 345 8.36 -4.43 16.77
CA LEU A 345 7.09 -3.77 16.48
C LEU A 345 7.33 -2.28 16.25
N VAL A 346 6.53 -1.68 15.42
CA VAL A 346 6.50 -0.23 15.20
C VAL A 346 5.10 0.31 15.42
N GLY A 347 5.01 1.58 15.81
CA GLY A 347 3.75 2.25 16.07
C GLY A 347 3.94 3.73 16.42
N PRO A 348 2.91 4.40 16.97
CA PRO A 348 2.96 5.81 17.36
C PRO A 348 4.06 6.14 18.37
N GLY A 349 4.48 5.18 19.19
CA GLY A 349 5.55 5.33 20.17
C GLY A 349 6.97 5.00 19.67
N GLY A 350 7.13 4.70 18.38
CA GLY A 350 8.38 4.27 17.77
C GLY A 350 8.56 2.76 17.80
N VAL A 351 9.82 2.33 17.86
CA VAL A 351 10.21 0.92 17.90
C VAL A 351 10.02 0.33 19.29
N GLN A 352 9.49 -0.88 19.34
CA GLN A 352 9.37 -1.72 20.53
C GLN A 352 9.84 -3.14 20.21
N THR A 353 10.19 -3.91 21.24
CA THR A 353 10.51 -5.34 21.13
C THR A 353 9.58 -6.15 22.02
N LEU A 354 9.18 -7.33 21.55
CA LEU A 354 8.40 -8.29 22.31
C LEU A 354 9.08 -9.66 22.24
N ASN A 355 9.16 -10.34 23.38
CA ASN A 355 9.51 -11.76 23.44
C ASN A 355 8.26 -12.51 23.94
N LEU A 356 7.67 -13.31 23.08
CA LEU A 356 6.42 -14.04 23.35
C LEU A 356 6.63 -15.17 24.36
N ALA A 357 7.73 -15.91 24.28
CA ALA A 357 8.01 -17.01 25.21
C ALA A 357 8.04 -16.55 26.68
N LEU A 358 8.53 -15.32 26.94
CA LEU A 358 8.53 -14.73 28.27
C LEU A 358 7.15 -14.19 28.68
N ALA A 359 6.30 -13.81 27.73
CA ALA A 359 4.98 -13.28 27.99
C ALA A 359 3.98 -14.40 28.32
N GLU A 360 4.14 -15.60 27.74
CA GLU A 360 3.29 -16.76 28.02
C GLU A 360 3.70 -17.49 29.34
N SER A 361 4.94 -17.39 29.77
CA SER A 361 5.43 -18.06 30.97
C SER A 361 5.01 -17.40 32.30
N THR A 362 4.30 -16.27 32.24
CA THR A 362 3.82 -15.52 33.41
C THR A 362 2.38 -15.87 33.79
N GLN A 363 1.77 -16.83 33.10
CA GLN A 363 0.46 -17.41 33.43
C GLN A 363 0.66 -18.73 34.24
#